data_f236a1e43ce2756a39f53aad3f965021
#
_entry.id   f236a1e43ce2756a39f53aad3f965021
#
_cell.length_a   1.000
_cell.length_b   1.000
_cell.length_c   1.000
_cell.angle_alpha   90.00
_cell.angle_beta   90.00
_cell.angle_gamma   90.00
#
_symmetry.space_group_name_H-M   'P 1'
#
loop_
_entity.id
_entity.type
_entity.pdbx_description
1 polymer ?
#
loop_
_entity_poly.entity_id
_entity_poly.type
_entity_poly.pdbx_seq_one_letter_code
_entity_poly.pdbx_strand_id
1 'polypeptide(L)'
;MGAVDSIGTDPLQVAREAQVVLLAVPIYATLDYMERLAPLLGSEHMVTDVGSTKAQITAAAGRLFNTPERAAFLPGHPMAGKERGGAVLGDADLFRGAVWLFTDDPSWQRSPHSAELVKGWREWVAAMGSKILDLEPARHDELVAWVSHLPQFVATALSALLEEEVGAAPELKDVGGRALREMTRLGASPYSMWRDIAYTNTEAVETALAALEQRLAHLRENLRTPELRDEFEQANRFRRE
;
A
#
# COMPACT_ATOMS: atom_id res chain seq x y z
N MET A 1 -3.06 -26.23 -4.59
CA MET A 1 -2.25 -25.43 -3.65
C MET A 1 -2.82 -25.65 -2.26
N GLY A 2 -2.06 -26.14 -1.29
CA GLY A 2 -2.47 -26.23 0.11
C GLY A 2 -2.19 -24.93 0.86
N ALA A 3 -2.78 -23.82 0.38
CA ALA A 3 -2.51 -22.49 0.95
C ALA A 3 -3.39 -22.18 2.18
N VAL A 4 -4.49 -22.91 2.36
CA VAL A 4 -5.41 -22.77 3.50
C VAL A 4 -5.91 -24.15 3.94
N ASP A 5 -6.16 -24.32 5.23
CA ASP A 5 -6.66 -25.58 5.81
C ASP A 5 -8.20 -25.69 5.68
N SER A 6 -8.90 -24.55 5.78
CA SER A 6 -10.36 -24.48 5.68
C SER A 6 -10.84 -23.16 5.08
N ILE A 7 -12.08 -23.16 4.61
CA ILE A 7 -12.76 -21.98 4.06
C ILE A 7 -14.09 -21.81 4.79
N GLY A 8 -14.29 -20.62 5.38
CA GLY A 8 -15.58 -20.23 5.95
C GLY A 8 -16.35 -19.29 5.02
N THR A 9 -17.67 -19.32 5.08
CA THR A 9 -18.56 -18.45 4.28
C THR A 9 -19.03 -17.21 5.02
N ASP A 10 -18.98 -17.23 6.38
CA ASP A 10 -19.27 -16.08 7.22
C ASP A 10 -17.95 -15.55 7.81
N PRO A 11 -17.44 -14.40 7.33
CA PRO A 11 -16.18 -13.85 7.79
C PRO A 11 -16.19 -13.44 9.28
N LEU A 12 -17.34 -13.05 9.83
CA LEU A 12 -17.43 -12.67 11.25
C LEU A 12 -17.37 -13.89 12.17
N GLN A 13 -17.97 -15.02 11.73
CA GLN A 13 -17.83 -16.28 12.46
C GLN A 13 -16.40 -16.78 12.43
N VAL A 14 -15.76 -16.80 11.25
CA VAL A 14 -14.37 -17.21 11.12
C VAL A 14 -13.44 -16.36 11.99
N ALA A 15 -13.67 -15.05 12.03
CA ALA A 15 -12.86 -14.15 12.85
C ALA A 15 -12.98 -14.44 14.36
N ARG A 16 -14.17 -14.85 14.86
CA ARG A 16 -14.35 -15.22 16.26
C ARG A 16 -13.60 -16.50 16.68
N GLU A 17 -13.34 -17.37 15.72
CA GLU A 17 -12.66 -18.65 15.97
C GLU A 17 -11.11 -18.52 15.83
N ALA A 18 -10.63 -17.38 15.35
CA ALA A 18 -9.22 -17.13 15.05
C ALA A 18 -8.58 -16.23 16.10
N GLN A 19 -7.39 -16.57 16.59
CA GLN A 19 -6.63 -15.68 17.48
C GLN A 19 -6.10 -14.44 16.75
N VAL A 20 -5.70 -14.58 15.48
CA VAL A 20 -5.19 -13.52 14.62
C VAL A 20 -6.06 -13.39 13.38
N VAL A 21 -6.59 -12.20 13.16
CA VAL A 21 -7.41 -11.86 11.99
C VAL A 21 -6.63 -10.92 11.07
N LEU A 22 -6.34 -11.35 9.85
CA LEU A 22 -5.69 -10.53 8.83
C LEU A 22 -6.73 -10.00 7.83
N LEU A 23 -6.94 -8.68 7.79
CA LEU A 23 -7.80 -8.00 6.84
C LEU A 23 -7.04 -7.71 5.54
N ALA A 24 -7.16 -8.60 4.55
CA ALA A 24 -6.57 -8.46 3.22
C ALA A 24 -7.64 -8.10 2.18
N VAL A 25 -8.34 -7.01 2.42
CA VAL A 25 -9.46 -6.48 1.62
C VAL A 25 -9.23 -4.99 1.29
N PRO A 26 -9.99 -4.38 0.34
CA PRO A 26 -9.88 -2.95 0.06
C PRO A 26 -10.05 -2.07 1.30
N ILE A 27 -9.48 -0.85 1.30
CA ILE A 27 -9.36 0.00 2.50
C ILE A 27 -10.71 0.30 3.14
N TYR A 28 -11.73 0.65 2.36
CA TYR A 28 -13.06 0.90 2.92
C TYR A 28 -13.73 -0.35 3.49
N ALA A 29 -13.49 -1.51 2.87
CA ALA A 29 -13.93 -2.78 3.44
C ALA A 29 -13.16 -3.11 4.73
N THR A 30 -11.88 -2.77 4.82
CA THR A 30 -11.11 -2.89 6.07
C THR A 30 -11.75 -2.06 7.18
N LEU A 31 -12.09 -0.79 6.93
CA LEU A 31 -12.76 0.08 7.91
C LEU A 31 -14.13 -0.46 8.32
N ASP A 32 -14.94 -0.97 7.37
CA ASP A 32 -16.23 -1.62 7.69
C ASP A 32 -16.02 -2.87 8.57
N TYR A 33 -15.07 -3.73 8.23
CA TYR A 33 -14.80 -4.90 9.06
C TYR A 33 -14.28 -4.52 10.45
N MET A 34 -13.49 -3.48 10.60
CA MET A 34 -13.03 -2.99 11.90
C MET A 34 -14.22 -2.61 12.81
N GLU A 35 -15.21 -1.86 12.29
CA GLU A 35 -16.42 -1.49 13.03
C GLU A 35 -17.24 -2.72 13.46
N ARG A 36 -17.35 -3.72 12.58
CA ARG A 36 -18.12 -4.95 12.80
C ARG A 36 -17.42 -5.93 13.73
N LEU A 37 -16.09 -5.99 13.68
CA LEU A 37 -15.28 -6.92 14.48
C LEU A 37 -15.02 -6.41 15.90
N ALA A 38 -14.89 -5.10 16.09
CA ALA A 38 -14.56 -4.53 17.40
C ALA A 38 -15.52 -4.95 18.53
N PRO A 39 -16.86 -5.01 18.34
CA PRO A 39 -17.76 -5.51 19.40
C PRO A 39 -17.72 -7.04 19.59
N LEU A 40 -17.15 -7.79 18.65
CA LEU A 40 -17.18 -9.25 18.62
C LEU A 40 -15.90 -9.90 19.17
N LEU A 41 -14.79 -9.18 19.09
CA LEU A 41 -13.46 -9.70 19.44
C LEU A 41 -12.99 -9.08 20.77
N GLY A 42 -12.52 -9.93 21.67
CA GLY A 42 -12.03 -9.55 23.00
C GLY A 42 -10.53 -9.68 23.13
N SER A 43 -10.07 -9.62 24.36
CA SER A 43 -8.66 -9.63 24.78
C SER A 43 -7.81 -10.81 24.28
N GLU A 44 -8.46 -11.89 23.80
CA GLU A 44 -7.81 -13.09 23.29
C GLU A 44 -7.50 -13.01 21.78
N HIS A 45 -7.81 -11.88 21.15
CA HIS A 45 -7.71 -11.70 19.71
C HIS A 45 -6.74 -10.58 19.35
N MET A 46 -6.22 -10.66 18.13
CA MET A 46 -5.52 -9.59 17.45
C MET A 46 -6.09 -9.43 16.03
N VAL A 47 -6.22 -8.19 15.58
CA VAL A 47 -6.57 -7.84 14.20
C VAL A 47 -5.40 -7.07 13.57
N THR A 48 -5.10 -7.35 12.32
CA THR A 48 -4.10 -6.61 11.53
C THR A 48 -4.62 -6.45 10.10
N ASP A 49 -4.03 -5.54 9.33
CA ASP A 49 -4.40 -5.30 7.94
C ASP A 49 -3.16 -5.21 7.03
N VAL A 50 -3.40 -5.10 5.72
CA VAL A 50 -2.38 -4.89 4.68
C VAL A 50 -2.70 -3.68 3.81
N GLY A 51 -3.55 -2.78 4.27
CA GLY A 51 -4.00 -1.62 3.50
C GLY A 51 -2.86 -0.67 3.10
N SER A 52 -3.00 -0.06 1.93
CA SER A 52 -1.96 0.80 1.35
C SER A 52 -1.87 2.21 1.94
N THR A 53 -2.87 2.63 2.73
CA THR A 53 -2.88 3.90 3.48
C THR A 53 -3.18 3.62 4.95
N LYS A 54 -2.61 4.41 5.86
CA LYS A 54 -2.63 4.08 7.30
C LYS A 54 -3.32 5.11 8.18
N ALA A 55 -3.35 6.39 7.81
CA ALA A 55 -3.88 7.44 8.69
C ALA A 55 -5.32 7.14 9.15
N GLN A 56 -6.24 6.82 8.23
CA GLN A 56 -7.63 6.52 8.58
C GLN A 56 -7.78 5.19 9.33
N ILE A 57 -7.03 4.15 8.92
CA ILE A 57 -7.07 2.83 9.57
C ILE A 57 -6.55 2.95 11.01
N THR A 58 -5.42 3.63 11.23
CA THR A 58 -4.85 3.82 12.58
C THR A 58 -5.75 4.66 13.47
N ALA A 59 -6.37 5.73 12.93
CA ALA A 59 -7.34 6.53 13.67
C ALA A 59 -8.58 5.69 14.07
N ALA A 60 -9.11 4.86 13.17
CA ALA A 60 -10.19 3.93 13.47
C ALA A 60 -9.78 2.89 14.53
N ALA A 61 -8.57 2.34 14.43
CA ALA A 61 -8.05 1.39 15.39
C ALA A 61 -7.94 1.99 16.81
N GLY A 62 -7.42 3.22 16.94
CA GLY A 62 -7.35 3.92 18.22
C GLY A 62 -8.72 4.18 18.86
N ARG A 63 -9.75 4.37 18.04
CA ARG A 63 -11.13 4.53 18.53
C ARG A 63 -11.77 3.20 18.94
N LEU A 64 -11.53 2.12 18.22
CA LEU A 64 -12.29 0.88 18.32
C LEU A 64 -11.61 -0.18 19.20
N PHE A 65 -10.27 -0.21 19.23
CA PHE A 65 -9.49 -1.30 19.81
C PHE A 65 -8.55 -0.89 20.95
N ASN A 66 -8.52 0.39 21.32
CA ASN A 66 -7.60 0.89 22.35
C ASN A 66 -8.16 0.70 23.77
N THR A 67 -8.46 -0.54 24.15
CA THR A 67 -8.77 -0.95 25.54
C THR A 67 -8.32 -2.40 25.78
N PRO A 68 -7.96 -2.78 27.03
CA PRO A 68 -7.48 -4.13 27.33
C PRO A 68 -8.53 -5.23 27.14
N GLU A 69 -9.82 -4.88 27.15
CA GLU A 69 -10.93 -5.82 26.96
C GLU A 69 -11.19 -6.15 25.49
N ARG A 70 -10.67 -5.35 24.58
CA ARG A 70 -10.81 -5.53 23.14
C ARG A 70 -9.65 -6.31 22.54
N ALA A 71 -9.84 -6.77 21.31
CA ALA A 71 -8.73 -7.26 20.49
C ALA A 71 -7.65 -6.18 20.35
N ALA A 72 -6.39 -6.56 20.27
CA ALA A 72 -5.37 -5.63 19.80
C ALA A 72 -5.51 -5.38 18.29
N PHE A 73 -5.30 -4.16 17.86
CA PHE A 73 -5.11 -3.88 16.43
C PHE A 73 -3.66 -3.49 16.17
N LEU A 74 -3.06 -4.05 15.10
CA LEU A 74 -1.74 -3.68 14.62
C LEU A 74 -1.84 -3.27 13.15
N PRO A 75 -1.89 -1.96 12.84
CA PRO A 75 -1.95 -1.51 11.46
C PRO A 75 -0.68 -1.91 10.69
N GLY A 76 -0.84 -2.56 9.53
CA GLY A 76 0.27 -3.04 8.71
C GLY A 76 0.13 -2.66 7.24
N HIS A 77 1.27 -2.58 6.54
CA HIS A 77 1.34 -2.40 5.10
C HIS A 77 2.60 -3.05 4.54
N PRO A 78 2.51 -4.22 3.90
CA PRO A 78 3.62 -4.78 3.16
C PRO A 78 3.87 -3.98 1.88
N MET A 79 5.10 -3.46 1.70
CA MET A 79 5.53 -2.80 0.46
C MET A 79 5.84 -3.86 -0.60
N ALA A 80 4.84 -4.69 -0.89
CA ALA A 80 4.91 -5.80 -1.85
C ALA A 80 3.54 -5.99 -2.48
N GLY A 81 3.50 -6.28 -3.78
CA GLY A 81 2.26 -6.49 -4.51
C GLY A 81 2.51 -6.78 -5.98
N LYS A 82 1.46 -7.18 -6.66
CA LYS A 82 1.43 -7.39 -8.11
C LYS A 82 0.34 -6.51 -8.71
N GLU A 83 0.49 -6.11 -9.96
CA GLU A 83 -0.50 -5.27 -10.67
C GLU A 83 -1.83 -6.00 -10.89
N ARG A 84 -1.82 -7.32 -10.76
CA ARG A 84 -3.01 -8.16 -10.89
C ARG A 84 -3.20 -8.97 -9.61
N GLY A 85 -4.44 -9.04 -9.14
CA GLY A 85 -4.84 -9.83 -7.98
C GLY A 85 -5.32 -11.22 -8.34
N GLY A 86 -5.59 -12.03 -7.30
CA GLY A 86 -6.18 -13.36 -7.39
C GLY A 86 -5.28 -14.48 -6.87
N ALA A 87 -5.89 -15.50 -6.27
CA ALA A 87 -5.18 -16.59 -5.62
C ALA A 87 -4.26 -17.40 -6.56
N VAL A 88 -4.54 -17.39 -7.87
CA VAL A 88 -3.71 -18.05 -8.90
C VAL A 88 -2.32 -17.39 -9.02
N LEU A 89 -2.20 -16.11 -8.63
CA LEU A 89 -0.96 -15.36 -8.66
C LEU A 89 -0.24 -15.36 -7.29
N GLY A 90 -0.73 -16.17 -6.35
CA GLY A 90 -0.12 -16.34 -5.03
C GLY A 90 1.34 -16.79 -5.16
N ASP A 91 2.20 -16.18 -4.32
CA ASP A 91 3.64 -16.38 -4.34
C ASP A 91 4.15 -16.44 -2.91
N ALA A 92 4.74 -17.55 -2.52
CA ALA A 92 5.22 -17.77 -1.15
C ALA A 92 6.40 -16.84 -0.80
N ASP A 93 7.14 -16.36 -1.80
CA ASP A 93 8.29 -15.48 -1.62
C ASP A 93 7.96 -13.99 -1.80
N LEU A 94 6.66 -13.64 -1.97
CA LEU A 94 6.20 -12.26 -2.23
C LEU A 94 6.77 -11.24 -1.24
N PHE A 95 6.90 -11.61 0.02
CA PHE A 95 7.33 -10.72 1.10
C PHE A 95 8.83 -10.79 1.39
N ARG A 96 9.57 -11.72 0.77
CA ARG A 96 11.01 -11.89 1.00
C ARG A 96 11.78 -10.66 0.52
N GLY A 97 12.48 -10.01 1.43
CA GLY A 97 13.25 -8.79 1.18
C GLY A 97 12.41 -7.51 1.06
N ALA A 98 11.07 -7.62 1.05
CA ALA A 98 10.18 -6.46 1.08
C ALA A 98 10.21 -5.78 2.45
N VAL A 99 9.83 -4.51 2.50
CA VAL A 99 9.60 -3.81 3.77
C VAL A 99 8.14 -4.02 4.17
N TRP A 100 7.92 -4.38 5.44
CA TRP A 100 6.59 -4.37 6.06
C TRP A 100 6.52 -3.20 7.03
N LEU A 101 5.69 -2.23 6.69
CA LEU A 101 5.47 -1.04 7.50
C LEU A 101 4.40 -1.34 8.56
N PHE A 102 4.66 -0.90 9.80
CA PHE A 102 3.66 -0.85 10.86
C PHE A 102 3.47 0.59 11.33
N THR A 103 2.23 0.95 11.66
CA THR A 103 1.91 2.26 12.23
C THR A 103 1.28 2.07 13.61
N ASP A 104 1.96 1.28 14.44
CA ASP A 104 1.55 1.00 15.81
C ASP A 104 1.70 2.23 16.69
N ASP A 105 0.77 2.42 17.61
CA ASP A 105 0.87 3.43 18.65
C ASP A 105 1.20 2.75 20.00
N PRO A 106 2.41 2.97 20.54
CA PRO A 106 2.83 2.35 21.80
C PRO A 106 1.99 2.76 23.01
N SER A 107 1.19 3.83 22.91
CA SER A 107 0.30 4.27 23.97
C SER A 107 -1.01 3.46 24.05
N TRP A 108 -1.31 2.64 23.04
CA TRP A 108 -2.55 1.85 23.04
C TRP A 108 -2.54 0.79 24.13
N GLN A 109 -3.68 0.70 24.81
CA GLN A 109 -3.88 -0.27 25.89
C GLN A 109 -4.22 -1.64 25.29
N ARG A 110 -3.51 -2.66 25.77
CA ARG A 110 -3.66 -4.06 25.33
C ARG A 110 -3.67 -4.98 26.52
N SER A 111 -4.38 -6.11 26.40
CA SER A 111 -4.21 -7.21 27.37
C SER A 111 -2.81 -7.81 27.23
N PRO A 112 -2.27 -8.48 28.27
CA PRO A 112 -1.00 -9.21 28.13
C PRO A 112 -1.03 -10.26 27.01
N HIS A 113 -2.16 -10.96 26.84
CA HIS A 113 -2.31 -11.98 25.80
C HIS A 113 -2.30 -11.36 24.39
N SER A 114 -3.09 -10.33 24.15
CA SER A 114 -3.10 -9.69 22.83
C SER A 114 -1.80 -8.97 22.49
N ALA A 115 -1.05 -8.50 23.49
CA ALA A 115 0.30 -7.97 23.28
C ALA A 115 1.30 -9.06 22.82
N GLU A 116 1.20 -10.29 23.35
CA GLU A 116 1.99 -11.43 22.87
C GLU A 116 1.60 -11.82 21.43
N LEU A 117 0.33 -11.75 21.06
CA LEU A 117 -0.10 -11.98 19.66
C LEU A 117 0.50 -10.94 18.72
N VAL A 118 0.49 -9.65 19.09
CA VAL A 118 1.13 -8.57 18.33
C VAL A 118 2.62 -8.84 18.14
N LYS A 119 3.32 -9.22 19.18
CA LYS A 119 4.75 -9.59 19.12
C LYS A 119 4.97 -10.80 18.20
N GLY A 120 4.19 -11.86 18.39
CA GLY A 120 4.27 -13.07 17.57
C GLY A 120 4.01 -12.81 16.09
N TRP A 121 3.05 -11.93 15.76
CA TRP A 121 2.79 -11.52 14.37
C TRP A 121 4.00 -10.81 13.75
N ARG A 122 4.62 -9.89 14.47
CA ARG A 122 5.83 -9.20 13.99
C ARG A 122 7.00 -10.20 13.77
N GLU A 123 7.16 -11.19 14.66
CA GLU A 123 8.14 -12.25 14.49
C GLU A 123 7.85 -13.11 13.23
N TRP A 124 6.58 -13.41 12.95
CA TRP A 124 6.17 -14.12 11.73
C TRP A 124 6.46 -13.31 10.46
N VAL A 125 6.16 -12.01 10.48
CA VAL A 125 6.49 -11.11 9.37
C VAL A 125 8.00 -11.10 9.11
N ALA A 126 8.82 -11.04 10.15
CA ALA A 126 10.27 -11.14 10.01
C ALA A 126 10.71 -12.52 9.49
N ALA A 127 10.09 -13.62 9.96
CA ALA A 127 10.37 -14.98 9.50
C ALA A 127 9.98 -15.22 8.03
N MET A 128 8.98 -14.51 7.49
CA MET A 128 8.68 -14.50 6.06
C MET A 128 9.78 -13.80 5.22
N GLY A 129 10.77 -13.22 5.85
CA GLY A 129 11.89 -12.54 5.20
C GLY A 129 11.67 -11.06 4.94
N SER A 130 10.63 -10.45 5.51
CA SER A 130 10.38 -9.02 5.43
C SER A 130 11.27 -8.23 6.39
N LYS A 131 11.62 -7.01 6.00
CA LYS A 131 12.22 -6.00 6.87
C LYS A 131 11.13 -5.20 7.54
N ILE A 132 11.11 -5.16 8.87
CA ILE A 132 10.12 -4.38 9.61
C ILE A 132 10.59 -2.93 9.74
N LEU A 133 9.68 -1.99 9.49
CA LEU A 133 9.89 -0.57 9.73
C LEU A 133 8.63 0.02 10.38
N ASP A 134 8.80 0.69 11.52
CA ASP A 134 7.72 1.40 12.20
C ASP A 134 7.74 2.87 11.78
N LEU A 135 6.56 3.40 11.44
CA LEU A 135 6.36 4.79 11.04
C LEU A 135 5.12 5.36 11.75
N GLU A 136 5.15 6.65 11.97
CA GLU A 136 3.96 7.41 12.34
C GLU A 136 2.97 7.42 11.14
N PRO A 137 1.63 7.28 11.36
CA PRO A 137 0.65 7.09 10.28
C PRO A 137 0.65 8.18 9.20
N ALA A 138 0.73 9.47 9.58
CA ALA A 138 0.77 10.55 8.61
C ALA A 138 2.08 10.54 7.82
N ARG A 139 3.20 10.23 8.48
CA ARG A 139 4.48 10.09 7.80
C ARG A 139 4.51 8.90 6.83
N HIS A 140 3.86 7.79 7.20
CA HIS A 140 3.65 6.66 6.29
C HIS A 140 2.94 7.13 5.02
N ASP A 141 1.76 7.77 5.16
CA ASP A 141 0.92 8.17 4.04
C ASP A 141 1.61 9.22 3.15
N GLU A 142 2.37 10.14 3.76
CA GLU A 142 3.23 11.08 3.04
C GLU A 142 4.28 10.35 2.18
N LEU A 143 5.05 9.43 2.77
CA LEU A 143 6.12 8.73 2.06
C LEU A 143 5.59 7.84 0.94
N VAL A 144 4.52 7.08 1.18
CA VAL A 144 3.97 6.20 0.13
C VAL A 144 3.32 6.99 -1.00
N ALA A 145 2.86 8.23 -0.75
CA ALA A 145 2.42 9.13 -1.82
C ALA A 145 3.54 9.39 -2.84
N TRP A 146 4.79 9.59 -2.38
CA TRP A 146 5.92 9.82 -3.27
C TRP A 146 6.46 8.55 -3.94
N VAL A 147 6.60 7.45 -3.18
CA VAL A 147 7.33 6.27 -3.68
C VAL A 147 6.44 5.22 -4.36
N SER A 148 5.13 5.31 -4.18
CA SER A 148 4.15 4.34 -4.69
C SER A 148 3.02 5.01 -5.46
N HIS A 149 2.32 5.96 -4.85
CA HIS A 149 1.11 6.53 -5.46
C HIS A 149 1.44 7.44 -6.64
N LEU A 150 2.41 8.34 -6.51
CA LEU A 150 2.86 9.18 -7.61
C LEU A 150 3.31 8.36 -8.83
N PRO A 151 4.20 7.36 -8.71
CA PRO A 151 4.56 6.48 -9.84
C PRO A 151 3.36 5.84 -10.52
N GLN A 152 2.37 5.39 -9.77
CA GLN A 152 1.14 4.81 -10.33
C GLN A 152 0.35 5.83 -11.13
N PHE A 153 0.08 7.01 -10.56
CA PHE A 153 -0.70 8.05 -11.25
C PHE A 153 0.03 8.56 -12.50
N VAL A 154 1.36 8.66 -12.45
CA VAL A 154 2.19 8.99 -13.62
C VAL A 154 2.04 7.93 -14.71
N ALA A 155 2.16 6.66 -14.36
CA ALA A 155 2.00 5.57 -15.34
C ALA A 155 0.58 5.54 -15.92
N THR A 156 -0.45 5.81 -15.10
CA THR A 156 -1.84 5.89 -15.54
C THR A 156 -2.04 7.06 -16.51
N ALA A 157 -1.59 8.27 -16.14
CA ALA A 157 -1.71 9.46 -16.98
C ALA A 157 -0.93 9.31 -18.30
N LEU A 158 0.30 8.79 -18.25
CA LEU A 158 1.10 8.53 -19.45
C LEU A 158 0.42 7.52 -20.38
N SER A 159 -0.12 6.42 -19.81
CA SER A 159 -0.81 5.40 -20.61
C SER A 159 -2.07 5.95 -21.27
N ALA A 160 -2.87 6.74 -20.55
CA ALA A 160 -4.07 7.38 -21.09
C ALA A 160 -3.73 8.40 -22.20
N LEU A 161 -2.71 9.23 -21.99
CA LEU A 161 -2.23 10.19 -22.98
C LEU A 161 -1.74 9.48 -24.25
N LEU A 162 -0.97 8.40 -24.11
CA LEU A 162 -0.46 7.64 -25.26
C LEU A 162 -1.59 6.96 -26.03
N GLU A 163 -2.61 6.46 -25.35
CA GLU A 163 -3.80 5.88 -26.02
C GLU A 163 -4.54 6.95 -26.80
N GLU A 164 -4.72 8.13 -26.22
CA GLU A 164 -5.43 9.25 -26.87
C GLU A 164 -4.67 9.80 -28.10
N GLU A 165 -3.36 10.05 -27.95
CA GLU A 165 -2.57 10.76 -28.98
C GLU A 165 -2.03 9.84 -30.09
N VAL A 166 -1.65 8.63 -29.75
CA VAL A 166 -0.95 7.71 -30.67
C VAL A 166 -1.43 6.27 -30.65
N GLY A 167 -2.45 5.94 -29.87
CA GLY A 167 -2.95 4.57 -29.72
C GLY A 167 -3.41 3.90 -31.03
N ALA A 168 -3.86 4.71 -31.99
CA ALA A 168 -4.25 4.24 -33.32
C ALA A 168 -3.08 4.01 -34.29
N ALA A 169 -1.84 4.39 -33.92
CA ALA A 169 -0.67 4.20 -34.78
C ALA A 169 -0.25 2.72 -34.80
N PRO A 170 -0.27 2.04 -35.97
CA PRO A 170 0.04 0.60 -36.04
C PRO A 170 1.46 0.29 -35.63
N GLU A 171 2.39 1.23 -35.79
CA GLU A 171 3.80 1.12 -35.48
C GLU A 171 4.10 1.25 -33.97
N LEU A 172 3.15 1.72 -33.15
CA LEU A 172 3.38 1.99 -31.72
C LEU A 172 3.96 0.78 -30.97
N LYS A 173 3.47 -0.42 -31.29
CA LYS A 173 3.93 -1.67 -30.65
C LYS A 173 5.35 -2.02 -31.02
N ASP A 174 5.77 -1.69 -32.24
CA ASP A 174 7.10 -2.02 -32.77
C ASP A 174 8.15 -1.02 -32.28
N VAL A 175 7.81 0.28 -32.24
CA VAL A 175 8.73 1.35 -31.80
C VAL A 175 8.73 1.56 -30.30
N GLY A 176 7.71 1.11 -29.59
CA GLY A 176 7.49 1.36 -28.15
C GLY A 176 8.52 0.77 -27.19
N GLY A 177 9.40 -0.08 -27.64
CA GLY A 177 10.57 -0.55 -26.94
C GLY A 177 10.42 -0.91 -25.44
N ARG A 178 11.56 -1.09 -24.77
CA ARG A 178 11.61 -1.44 -23.32
C ARG A 178 11.16 -0.29 -22.43
N ALA A 179 11.61 0.93 -22.72
CA ALA A 179 11.31 2.10 -21.89
C ALA A 179 9.80 2.35 -21.78
N LEU A 180 9.08 2.27 -22.91
CA LEU A 180 7.61 2.43 -22.90
C LEU A 180 6.94 1.38 -22.02
N ARG A 181 7.31 0.11 -22.16
CA ARG A 181 6.74 -0.99 -21.36
C ARG A 181 7.00 -0.82 -19.86
N GLU A 182 8.19 -0.38 -19.47
CA GLU A 182 8.54 -0.16 -18.06
C GLU A 182 7.75 1.02 -17.48
N MET A 183 7.65 2.14 -18.22
CA MET A 183 6.99 3.34 -17.76
C MET A 183 5.45 3.21 -17.69
N THR A 184 4.85 2.36 -18.53
CA THR A 184 3.39 2.17 -18.56
C THR A 184 2.91 0.91 -17.81
N ARG A 185 3.81 0.10 -17.27
CA ARG A 185 3.50 -1.18 -16.62
C ARG A 185 2.42 -1.06 -15.54
N LEU A 186 2.55 -0.04 -14.68
CA LEU A 186 1.59 0.20 -13.59
C LEU A 186 0.23 0.69 -14.10
N GLY A 187 0.11 1.24 -15.30
CA GLY A 187 -1.14 1.70 -15.90
C GLY A 187 -2.19 0.58 -16.06
N ALA A 188 -1.81 -0.70 -15.96
CA ALA A 188 -2.73 -1.83 -15.99
C ALA A 188 -3.41 -2.16 -14.65
N SER A 189 -3.12 -1.40 -13.59
CA SER A 189 -3.68 -1.63 -12.24
C SER A 189 -5.18 -1.34 -12.18
N PRO A 190 -5.97 -2.11 -11.39
CA PRO A 190 -7.41 -1.97 -11.34
C PRO A 190 -7.85 -0.68 -10.60
N TYR A 191 -8.77 0.07 -11.19
CA TYR A 191 -9.34 1.30 -10.60
C TYR A 191 -9.90 1.10 -9.19
N SER A 192 -10.56 -0.05 -8.92
CA SER A 192 -11.19 -0.30 -7.62
C SER A 192 -10.24 -0.21 -6.43
N MET A 193 -9.00 -0.63 -6.61
CA MET A 193 -7.96 -0.51 -5.58
C MET A 193 -7.45 0.94 -5.47
N TRP A 194 -7.18 1.59 -6.58
CA TRP A 194 -6.60 2.93 -6.61
C TRP A 194 -7.58 4.03 -6.24
N ARG A 195 -8.89 3.81 -6.45
CA ARG A 195 -9.95 4.68 -5.93
C ARG A 195 -9.85 4.87 -4.42
N ASP A 196 -9.77 3.76 -3.68
CA ASP A 196 -9.72 3.81 -2.21
C ASP A 196 -8.44 4.49 -1.73
N ILE A 197 -7.30 4.20 -2.37
CA ILE A 197 -6.01 4.85 -2.08
C ILE A 197 -6.10 6.36 -2.33
N ALA A 198 -6.63 6.79 -3.48
CA ALA A 198 -6.79 8.20 -3.81
C ALA A 198 -7.66 8.94 -2.79
N TYR A 199 -8.77 8.32 -2.35
CA TYR A 199 -9.71 8.94 -1.41
C TYR A 199 -9.19 8.98 0.03
N THR A 200 -8.35 8.04 0.41
CA THR A 200 -7.83 7.97 1.79
C THR A 200 -6.48 8.66 1.96
N ASN A 201 -5.83 9.09 0.87
CA ASN A 201 -4.57 9.83 0.88
C ASN A 201 -4.55 10.99 -0.11
N THR A 202 -5.70 11.66 -0.31
CA THR A 202 -5.90 12.69 -1.34
C THR A 202 -4.88 13.83 -1.23
N GLU A 203 -4.72 14.44 -0.07
CA GLU A 203 -3.87 15.63 0.12
C GLU A 203 -2.39 15.37 -0.20
N ALA A 204 -1.86 14.23 0.24
CA ALA A 204 -0.47 13.88 -0.03
C ALA A 204 -0.26 13.53 -1.52
N VAL A 205 -1.24 12.87 -2.15
CA VAL A 205 -1.22 12.57 -3.60
C VAL A 205 -1.31 13.85 -4.43
N GLU A 206 -2.21 14.76 -4.10
CA GLU A 206 -2.34 16.07 -4.77
C GLU A 206 -1.03 16.87 -4.66
N THR A 207 -0.42 16.90 -3.48
CA THR A 207 0.87 17.58 -3.26
C THR A 207 1.97 16.99 -4.16
N ALA A 208 2.05 15.66 -4.23
CA ALA A 208 3.06 14.99 -5.05
C ALA A 208 2.83 15.22 -6.56
N LEU A 209 1.57 15.17 -7.01
CA LEU A 209 1.21 15.44 -8.40
C LEU A 209 1.50 16.89 -8.79
N ALA A 210 1.13 17.86 -7.97
CA ALA A 210 1.40 19.27 -8.22
C ALA A 210 2.90 19.58 -8.33
N ALA A 211 3.72 18.95 -7.49
CA ALA A 211 5.17 19.07 -7.58
C ALA A 211 5.73 18.48 -8.88
N LEU A 212 5.18 17.34 -9.34
CA LEU A 212 5.56 16.75 -10.62
C LEU A 212 5.14 17.62 -11.81
N GLU A 213 3.92 18.18 -11.80
CA GLU A 213 3.47 19.10 -12.85
C GLU A 213 4.42 20.29 -13.00
N GLN A 214 4.84 20.90 -11.88
CA GLN A 214 5.80 22.00 -11.89
C GLN A 214 7.16 21.54 -12.47
N ARG A 215 7.62 20.35 -12.12
CA ARG A 215 8.87 19.79 -12.65
C ARG A 215 8.79 19.51 -14.14
N LEU A 216 7.66 18.98 -14.64
CA LEU A 216 7.44 18.77 -16.06
C LEU A 216 7.34 20.10 -16.84
N ALA A 217 6.70 21.12 -16.27
CA ALA A 217 6.67 22.45 -16.86
C ALA A 217 8.08 23.04 -16.98
N HIS A 218 8.89 22.94 -15.91
CA HIS A 218 10.27 23.38 -15.90
C HIS A 218 11.12 22.65 -16.97
N LEU A 219 11.01 21.34 -17.08
CA LEU A 219 11.69 20.57 -18.14
C LEU A 219 11.30 21.03 -19.52
N ARG A 220 10.00 21.21 -19.79
CA ARG A 220 9.49 21.68 -21.10
C ARG A 220 10.05 23.04 -21.48
N GLU A 221 10.13 23.96 -20.53
CA GLU A 221 10.61 25.33 -20.75
C GLU A 221 12.13 25.37 -20.99
N ASN A 222 12.86 24.41 -20.47
CA ASN A 222 14.32 24.38 -20.47
C ASN A 222 14.95 23.32 -21.40
N LEU A 223 14.19 22.78 -22.36
CA LEU A 223 14.66 21.73 -23.28
C LEU A 223 15.93 22.10 -24.08
N ARG A 224 16.24 23.38 -24.23
CA ARG A 224 17.39 23.87 -25.02
C ARG A 224 18.34 24.73 -24.21
N THR A 225 18.27 24.68 -22.89
CA THR A 225 19.08 25.51 -21.98
C THR A 225 19.99 24.65 -21.10
N PRO A 226 21.03 25.23 -20.47
CA PRO A 226 21.92 24.48 -19.55
C PRO A 226 21.20 23.83 -18.37
N GLU A 227 20.09 24.41 -17.92
CA GLU A 227 19.25 23.91 -16.81
C GLU A 227 18.78 22.47 -17.03
N LEU A 228 18.60 22.06 -18.29
CA LEU A 228 18.29 20.65 -18.60
C LEU A 228 19.37 19.70 -18.10
N ARG A 229 20.65 20.09 -18.18
CA ARG A 229 21.77 19.29 -17.64
C ARG A 229 21.63 19.09 -16.15
N ASP A 230 21.30 20.15 -15.42
CA ASP A 230 21.19 20.13 -13.96
C ASP A 230 20.09 19.18 -13.51
N GLU A 231 18.97 19.12 -14.24
CA GLU A 231 17.89 18.16 -14.00
C GLU A 231 18.36 16.69 -14.16
N PHE A 232 19.09 16.40 -15.22
CA PHE A 232 19.64 15.06 -15.44
C PHE A 232 20.70 14.69 -14.38
N GLU A 233 21.53 15.63 -13.96
CA GLU A 233 22.50 15.39 -12.89
C GLU A 233 21.83 15.12 -11.55
N GLN A 234 20.74 15.83 -11.25
CA GLN A 234 19.94 15.59 -10.04
C GLN A 234 19.29 14.21 -10.07
N ALA A 235 18.67 13.81 -11.18
CA ALA A 235 18.10 12.49 -11.37
C ALA A 235 19.14 11.38 -11.24
N ASN A 236 20.33 11.58 -11.81
CA ASN A 236 21.45 10.65 -11.70
C ASN A 236 21.96 10.49 -10.26
N ARG A 237 21.97 11.56 -9.46
CA ARG A 237 22.32 11.46 -8.03
C ARG A 237 21.36 10.54 -7.31
N PHE A 238 20.04 10.77 -7.45
CA PHE A 238 19.01 9.94 -6.82
C PHE A 238 19.11 8.45 -7.19
N ARG A 239 19.54 8.13 -8.42
CA ARG A 239 19.65 6.71 -8.88
C ARG A 239 20.92 6.01 -8.42
N ARG A 240 21.93 6.73 -7.94
CA ARG A 240 23.19 6.15 -7.43
C ARG A 240 23.15 5.80 -5.95
N GLU A 241 22.22 6.37 -5.22
CA GLU A 241 21.94 6.08 -3.80
C GLU A 241 21.02 4.86 -3.67
#